data_aea53d491eeac799a76cbf3c3603c85b
#
_entry.id   aea53d491eeac799a76cbf3c3603c85b
#
_cell.length_a   1.000
_cell.length_b   1.000
_cell.length_c   1.000
_cell.angle_alpha   90.00
_cell.angle_beta   90.00
_cell.angle_gamma   90.00
#
_symmetry.space_group_name_H-M   'P 1'
#
loop_
_entity.id
_entity.type
_entity.pdbx_description
1 polymer ?
#
loop_
_entity_poly.entity_id
_entity_poly.type
_entity_poly.pdbx_seq_one_letter_code
_entity_poly.pdbx_strand_id
1 'polypeptide(L)'
;MSKKITQKDINDAVWRACDTFRGSIDPSVYKDYVLTMLFVKYLSDVHDDKQEEYLKKYNGDQERAKRAMQYERFIVPEHSHFKYLYENRNAVNIGELIDIALVDLEEANREKLYSEDGAGIFKNISFNSSVLGEPKDKNTRLKNLLLDFNRPELDLRPSHLAGVDIIGGAYEYLISNFASDAGKKAGEFFTPSEVSTLLAKLTKSAQGSRICDPTCGSGSLLIKAGQEVGSPNFSLYGQEANGSTWALAVMNMFLHGFDNAKIRWGDTIRNPKLKEGDALMKFDTVVANPPFSLDKWGKVEDKDGEKTTITWDPETDRYNRFWRRIPPKSKGDWAFISHMIETTYEGKGKVGVVVPHGVLFRGSSEGKIRQKTIEENLLEAVIGLPANLFFGTGIPAAILVFNKGKGFHSEVLFIDASQHYEAAKNQNKLRVSDINHIVDTYRDFQSGKFQPGVVEEKYSYVATFEEIKENDFNLNIPRYVDTFEEEPEVDIAAVQKEIDKLEGELKEVQAEMDRYLKELMG
;
A
#
# COMPACT_ATOMS: atom_id res chain seq x y z
N MET A 1 -27.63 26.01 -8.72
CA MET A 1 -26.76 25.14 -7.89
C MET A 1 -25.40 25.09 -8.54
N SER A 2 -24.32 25.48 -7.87
CA SER A 2 -22.96 25.33 -8.39
C SER A 2 -22.68 23.83 -8.63
N LYS A 3 -22.00 23.52 -9.73
CA LYS A 3 -21.57 22.15 -10.04
C LYS A 3 -20.67 21.67 -8.88
N LYS A 4 -21.00 20.56 -8.26
CA LYS A 4 -20.14 19.97 -7.23
C LYS A 4 -18.84 19.43 -7.85
N ILE A 5 -17.75 19.58 -7.13
CA ILE A 5 -16.41 19.16 -7.55
C ILE A 5 -16.31 17.64 -7.45
N THR A 6 -15.87 17.03 -8.54
CA THR A 6 -15.68 15.56 -8.63
C THR A 6 -14.24 15.16 -8.32
N GLN A 7 -14.01 13.89 -8.02
CA GLN A 7 -12.66 13.36 -7.83
C GLN A 7 -11.75 13.61 -9.03
N LYS A 8 -12.30 13.50 -10.25
CA LYS A 8 -11.53 13.77 -11.47
C LYS A 8 -11.05 15.23 -11.53
N ASP A 9 -11.92 16.18 -11.18
CA ASP A 9 -11.57 17.61 -11.17
C ASP A 9 -10.38 17.86 -10.22
N ILE A 10 -10.40 17.23 -9.02
CA ILE A 10 -9.31 17.33 -8.04
C ILE A 10 -8.06 16.64 -8.55
N ASN A 11 -8.17 15.40 -9.03
CA ASN A 11 -7.03 14.65 -9.57
C ASN A 11 -6.28 15.43 -10.66
N ASP A 12 -7.03 16.02 -11.60
CA ASP A 12 -6.46 16.81 -12.68
C ASP A 12 -5.80 18.10 -12.17
N ALA A 13 -6.36 18.73 -11.12
CA ALA A 13 -5.82 19.97 -10.54
C ALA A 13 -4.55 19.69 -9.71
N VAL A 14 -4.54 18.68 -8.84
CA VAL A 14 -3.36 18.35 -8.03
C VAL A 14 -2.23 17.80 -8.89
N TRP A 15 -2.54 17.07 -9.97
CA TRP A 15 -1.53 16.59 -10.90
C TRP A 15 -0.86 17.74 -11.67
N ARG A 16 -1.64 18.76 -12.05
CA ARG A 16 -1.09 20.01 -12.63
C ARG A 16 -0.19 20.76 -11.65
N ALA A 17 -0.51 20.78 -10.34
CA ALA A 17 0.36 21.42 -9.34
C ALA A 17 1.77 20.78 -9.27
N CYS A 18 1.91 19.51 -9.66
CA CYS A 18 3.21 18.86 -9.80
C CYS A 18 4.09 19.48 -10.91
N ASP A 19 3.50 20.14 -11.91
CA ASP A 19 4.25 20.77 -13.01
C ASP A 19 5.18 21.87 -12.52
N THR A 20 4.87 22.51 -11.39
CA THR A 20 5.76 23.48 -10.72
C THR A 20 7.15 22.89 -10.39
N PHE A 21 7.26 21.58 -10.21
CA PHE A 21 8.50 20.89 -9.81
C PHE A 21 9.08 20.01 -10.91
N ARG A 22 8.27 19.57 -11.89
CA ARG A 22 8.71 18.68 -12.97
C ARG A 22 9.88 19.24 -13.75
N GLY A 23 10.82 18.36 -14.08
CA GLY A 23 12.03 18.73 -14.84
C GLY A 23 13.11 19.44 -14.02
N SER A 24 12.84 19.84 -12.77
CA SER A 24 13.79 20.52 -11.91
C SER A 24 14.06 19.81 -10.58
N ILE A 25 13.14 19.00 -10.08
CA ILE A 25 13.27 18.25 -8.83
C ILE A 25 12.76 16.82 -9.08
N ASP A 26 13.42 15.85 -8.45
CA ASP A 26 13.06 14.44 -8.56
C ASP A 26 11.65 14.17 -7.98
N PRO A 27 10.79 13.37 -8.66
CA PRO A 27 9.46 13.03 -8.15
C PRO A 27 9.45 12.43 -6.75
N SER A 28 10.47 11.65 -6.39
CA SER A 28 10.61 11.06 -5.05
C SER A 28 10.78 12.12 -3.96
N VAL A 29 11.18 13.33 -4.32
CA VAL A 29 11.42 14.45 -3.41
C VAL A 29 10.21 15.39 -3.40
N TYR A 30 9.74 15.88 -4.58
CA TYR A 30 8.68 16.89 -4.58
C TYR A 30 7.30 16.34 -4.19
N LYS A 31 7.10 15.03 -4.23
CA LYS A 31 5.85 14.41 -3.76
C LYS A 31 5.48 14.84 -2.34
N ASP A 32 6.45 14.90 -1.45
CA ASP A 32 6.21 15.24 -0.05
C ASP A 32 5.72 16.69 0.10
N TYR A 33 6.23 17.62 -0.71
CA TYR A 33 5.76 19.02 -0.74
C TYR A 33 4.34 19.16 -1.26
N VAL A 34 3.99 18.47 -2.35
CA VAL A 34 2.65 18.50 -2.94
C VAL A 34 1.63 17.85 -2.01
N LEU A 35 1.95 16.68 -1.44
CA LEU A 35 1.06 15.94 -0.54
C LEU A 35 0.85 16.70 0.79
N THR A 36 1.90 17.33 1.32
CA THR A 36 1.79 18.19 2.51
C THR A 36 0.91 19.42 2.24
N MET A 37 1.08 20.07 1.08
CA MET A 37 0.25 21.24 0.75
C MET A 37 -1.21 20.85 0.54
N LEU A 38 -1.49 19.69 -0.07
CA LEU A 38 -2.85 19.15 -0.18
C LEU A 38 -3.46 18.92 1.20
N PHE A 39 -2.69 18.38 2.14
CA PHE A 39 -3.14 18.16 3.51
C PHE A 39 -3.46 19.47 4.24
N VAL A 40 -2.57 20.47 4.18
CA VAL A 40 -2.80 21.80 4.79
C VAL A 40 -4.04 22.47 4.18
N LYS A 41 -4.18 22.39 2.84
CA LYS A 41 -5.35 22.95 2.13
C LYS A 41 -6.64 22.26 2.58
N TYR A 42 -6.63 20.92 2.68
CA TYR A 42 -7.79 20.16 3.16
C TYR A 42 -8.20 20.55 4.58
N LEU A 43 -7.25 20.57 5.52
CA LEU A 43 -7.56 20.94 6.91
C LEU A 43 -8.14 22.35 7.00
N SER A 44 -7.58 23.29 6.22
CA SER A 44 -8.06 24.67 6.18
C SER A 44 -9.48 24.78 5.62
N ASP A 45 -9.77 24.06 4.53
CA ASP A 45 -11.10 24.09 3.90
C ASP A 45 -12.17 23.42 4.76
N VAL A 46 -11.83 22.30 5.42
CA VAL A 46 -12.75 21.66 6.37
C VAL A 46 -13.00 22.54 7.58
N HIS A 47 -11.97 23.25 8.06
CA HIS A 47 -12.11 24.23 9.13
C HIS A 47 -13.09 25.34 8.73
N ASP A 48 -12.95 25.92 7.53
CA ASP A 48 -13.82 26.97 7.03
C ASP A 48 -15.28 26.49 6.90
N ASP A 49 -15.49 25.31 6.34
CA ASP A 49 -16.82 24.70 6.17
C ASP A 49 -17.51 24.50 7.53
N LYS A 50 -16.77 24.02 8.53
CA LYS A 50 -17.25 23.88 9.92
C LYS A 50 -17.53 25.20 10.59
N GLN A 51 -16.69 26.21 10.40
CA GLN A 51 -16.91 27.53 10.93
C GLN A 51 -18.19 28.14 10.36
N GLU A 52 -18.43 28.00 9.04
CA GLU A 52 -19.69 28.44 8.42
C GLU A 52 -20.92 27.71 8.99
N GLU A 53 -20.80 26.38 9.19
CA GLU A 53 -21.86 25.56 9.81
C GLU A 53 -22.22 26.10 11.22
N TYR A 54 -21.23 26.36 12.08
CA TYR A 54 -21.45 26.89 13.41
C TYR A 54 -21.99 28.33 13.42
N LEU A 55 -21.52 29.19 12.52
CA LEU A 55 -22.06 30.54 12.37
C LEU A 55 -23.55 30.50 12.01
N LYS A 56 -23.95 29.62 11.09
CA LYS A 56 -25.37 29.42 10.76
C LYS A 56 -26.15 28.85 11.95
N LYS A 57 -25.61 27.86 12.66
CA LYS A 57 -26.23 27.24 13.85
C LYS A 57 -26.46 28.23 15.00
N TYR A 58 -25.54 29.17 15.18
CA TYR A 58 -25.59 30.16 16.26
C TYR A 58 -26.06 31.55 15.79
N ASN A 59 -26.76 31.63 14.66
CA ASN A 59 -27.33 32.88 14.13
C ASN A 59 -26.30 34.03 14.00
N GLY A 60 -25.07 33.73 13.59
CA GLY A 60 -24.00 34.69 13.36
C GLY A 60 -23.17 35.03 14.61
N ASP A 61 -23.42 34.38 15.76
CA ASP A 61 -22.63 34.60 17.00
C ASP A 61 -21.22 34.01 16.82
N GLN A 62 -20.26 34.89 16.53
CA GLN A 62 -18.86 34.54 16.28
C GLN A 62 -18.16 33.92 17.50
N GLU A 63 -18.46 34.39 18.70
CA GLU A 63 -17.85 33.90 19.94
C GLU A 63 -18.29 32.47 20.26
N ARG A 64 -19.57 32.16 20.05
CA ARG A 64 -20.08 30.81 20.21
C ARG A 64 -19.54 29.87 19.14
N ALA A 65 -19.48 30.31 17.89
CA ALA A 65 -18.87 29.52 16.80
C ALA A 65 -17.41 29.21 17.10
N LYS A 66 -16.60 30.21 17.50
CA LYS A 66 -15.20 30.03 17.87
C LYS A 66 -14.99 29.06 19.04
N ARG A 67 -15.85 29.12 20.07
CA ARG A 67 -15.79 28.12 21.16
C ARG A 67 -16.13 26.72 20.69
N ALA A 68 -17.10 26.54 19.80
CA ALA A 68 -17.45 25.24 19.25
C ALA A 68 -16.30 24.65 18.42
N MET A 69 -15.59 25.49 17.64
CA MET A 69 -14.43 25.07 16.85
C MET A 69 -13.29 24.50 17.69
N GLN A 70 -13.17 24.85 18.99
CA GLN A 70 -12.14 24.29 19.89
C GLN A 70 -12.35 22.78 20.19
N TYR A 71 -13.55 22.25 19.95
CA TYR A 71 -13.91 20.85 20.19
C TYR A 71 -14.00 20.03 18.88
N GLU A 72 -13.58 20.64 17.77
CA GLU A 72 -13.56 19.95 16.48
C GLU A 72 -12.45 18.88 16.40
N ARG A 73 -12.58 18.03 15.40
CA ARG A 73 -11.67 16.92 15.09
C ARG A 73 -10.19 17.31 15.09
N PHE A 74 -9.90 18.53 14.65
CA PHE A 74 -8.58 19.13 14.60
C PHE A 74 -8.68 20.65 14.69
N ILE A 75 -7.58 21.27 15.08
CA ILE A 75 -7.46 22.71 15.25
C ILE A 75 -6.53 23.24 14.15
N VAL A 76 -6.95 24.29 13.45
CA VAL A 76 -6.11 25.01 12.48
C VAL A 76 -5.77 26.39 13.04
N PRO A 77 -4.52 26.63 13.49
CA PRO A 77 -4.08 27.96 13.89
C PRO A 77 -4.19 28.98 12.74
N GLU A 78 -4.42 30.22 13.03
CA GLU A 78 -4.62 31.28 12.03
C GLU A 78 -3.45 31.37 11.05
N HIS A 79 -2.21 31.33 11.55
CA HIS A 79 -1.00 31.40 10.73
C HIS A 79 -0.71 30.07 9.97
N SER A 80 -1.33 28.97 10.37
CA SER A 80 -1.24 27.68 9.68
C SER A 80 -2.33 27.47 8.64
N HIS A 81 -3.28 28.40 8.55
CA HIS A 81 -4.37 28.34 7.58
C HIS A 81 -3.86 28.60 6.16
N PHE A 82 -4.30 27.82 5.18
CA PHE A 82 -3.88 27.96 3.78
C PHE A 82 -4.06 29.38 3.23
N LYS A 83 -5.14 30.06 3.61
CA LYS A 83 -5.41 31.44 3.21
C LYS A 83 -4.30 32.39 3.66
N TYR A 84 -3.81 32.26 4.89
CA TYR A 84 -2.69 33.08 5.39
C TYR A 84 -1.43 32.86 4.56
N LEU A 85 -1.09 31.62 4.26
CA LEU A 85 0.06 31.27 3.42
C LEU A 85 -0.09 31.84 2.00
N TYR A 86 -1.29 31.74 1.42
CA TYR A 86 -1.58 32.28 0.11
C TYR A 86 -1.48 33.81 0.06
N GLU A 87 -1.98 34.53 1.06
CA GLU A 87 -1.86 35.98 1.16
C GLU A 87 -0.41 36.42 1.25
N ASN A 88 0.44 35.66 1.93
CA ASN A 88 1.88 35.91 2.09
C ASN A 88 2.77 35.27 1.00
N ARG A 89 2.22 34.74 -0.09
CA ARG A 89 2.96 34.01 -1.15
C ARG A 89 4.07 34.80 -1.85
N ASN A 90 4.10 36.11 -1.71
CA ASN A 90 5.14 37.01 -2.26
C ASN A 90 6.22 37.37 -1.23
N ALA A 91 6.14 36.86 0.00
CA ALA A 91 7.13 37.15 1.03
C ALA A 91 8.50 36.53 0.66
N VAL A 92 9.57 37.26 0.94
CA VAL A 92 10.95 36.78 0.65
C VAL A 92 11.34 35.56 1.49
N ASN A 93 10.63 35.32 2.59
CA ASN A 93 10.82 34.18 3.50
C ASN A 93 9.63 33.22 3.50
N ILE A 94 8.90 33.10 2.39
CA ILE A 94 7.68 32.26 2.32
C ILE A 94 7.94 30.81 2.73
N GLY A 95 9.12 30.23 2.41
CA GLY A 95 9.46 28.88 2.85
C GLY A 95 9.54 28.74 4.37
N GLU A 96 10.11 29.73 5.06
CA GLU A 96 10.14 29.79 6.52
C GLU A 96 8.75 29.95 7.13
N LEU A 97 7.89 30.78 6.53
CA LEU A 97 6.49 30.95 6.98
C LEU A 97 5.70 29.65 6.87
N ILE A 98 5.92 28.87 5.80
CA ILE A 98 5.28 27.56 5.66
C ILE A 98 5.81 26.61 6.73
N ASP A 99 7.13 26.54 6.96
CA ASP A 99 7.71 25.65 7.97
C ASP A 99 7.17 25.97 9.37
N ILE A 100 7.06 27.24 9.74
CA ILE A 100 6.46 27.69 11.02
C ILE A 100 4.99 27.25 11.08
N ALA A 101 4.23 27.46 10.02
CA ALA A 101 2.82 27.06 9.95
C ALA A 101 2.61 25.56 10.15
N LEU A 102 3.51 24.74 9.62
CA LEU A 102 3.48 23.28 9.80
C LEU A 102 3.76 22.87 11.26
N VAL A 103 4.74 23.51 11.91
CA VAL A 103 5.05 23.29 13.33
C VAL A 103 3.87 23.68 14.22
N ASP A 104 3.26 24.86 13.99
CA ASP A 104 2.10 25.31 14.75
C ASP A 104 0.90 24.38 14.58
N LEU A 105 0.71 23.85 13.36
CA LEU A 105 -0.36 22.88 13.06
C LEU A 105 -0.13 21.55 13.80
N GLU A 106 1.10 21.05 13.84
CA GLU A 106 1.47 19.86 14.60
C GLU A 106 1.24 20.05 16.11
N GLU A 107 1.73 21.15 16.66
CA GLU A 107 1.60 21.42 18.10
C GLU A 107 0.12 21.56 18.52
N ALA A 108 -0.72 22.20 17.70
CA ALA A 108 -2.14 22.32 17.97
C ALA A 108 -2.89 20.97 17.92
N ASN A 109 -2.33 19.97 17.24
CA ASN A 109 -2.91 18.63 17.06
C ASN A 109 -1.97 17.51 17.54
N ARG A 110 -1.20 17.77 18.57
CA ARG A 110 -0.09 16.92 19.04
C ARG A 110 -0.48 15.46 19.26
N GLU A 111 -1.64 15.19 19.83
CA GLU A 111 -2.12 13.82 20.10
C GLU A 111 -2.29 12.97 18.84
N LYS A 112 -2.47 13.62 17.67
CA LYS A 112 -2.76 12.96 16.39
C LYS A 112 -1.62 13.01 15.40
N LEU A 113 -0.80 14.08 15.44
CA LEU A 113 0.24 14.35 14.44
C LEU A 113 1.66 14.08 14.96
N TYR A 114 1.81 13.66 16.22
CA TYR A 114 3.10 13.27 16.77
C TYR A 114 3.20 11.76 16.97
N SER A 115 4.40 11.23 16.76
CA SER A 115 4.74 9.88 17.19
C SER A 115 4.86 9.79 18.71
N GLU A 116 4.86 8.57 19.26
CA GLU A 116 5.13 8.34 20.70
C GLU A 116 6.51 8.84 21.16
N ASP A 117 7.48 8.85 20.26
CA ASP A 117 8.84 9.32 20.50
C ASP A 117 8.96 10.85 20.31
N GLY A 118 7.84 11.56 20.13
CA GLY A 118 7.78 13.03 20.03
C GLY A 118 8.22 13.60 18.69
N ALA A 119 8.17 12.84 17.61
CA ALA A 119 8.44 13.35 16.27
C ALA A 119 7.13 13.72 15.56
N GLY A 120 7.03 14.94 15.04
CA GLY A 120 5.93 15.38 14.20
C GLY A 120 5.98 14.80 12.80
N ILE A 121 4.83 14.76 12.11
CA ILE A 121 4.73 14.20 10.74
C ILE A 121 5.50 15.03 9.70
N PHE A 122 5.72 16.33 9.96
CA PHE A 122 6.46 17.23 9.05
C PHE A 122 7.95 17.33 9.36
N LYS A 123 8.46 16.57 10.35
CA LYS A 123 9.87 16.61 10.79
C LYS A 123 10.88 16.48 9.64
N ASN A 124 10.57 15.70 8.62
CA ASN A 124 11.49 15.39 7.52
C ASN A 124 11.26 16.28 6.28
N ILE A 125 10.39 17.29 6.36
CA ILE A 125 10.12 18.20 5.26
C ILE A 125 10.40 19.64 5.68
N SER A 126 11.04 20.41 4.81
CA SER A 126 11.22 21.86 4.99
C SER A 126 11.03 22.57 3.66
N PHE A 127 10.09 23.49 3.62
CA PHE A 127 9.84 24.36 2.47
C PHE A 127 10.92 25.45 2.34
N ASN A 128 11.76 25.60 3.35
CA ASN A 128 12.96 26.47 3.30
C ASN A 128 14.23 25.71 2.84
N SER A 129 14.14 24.42 2.50
CA SER A 129 15.26 23.59 2.06
C SER A 129 15.90 24.10 0.75
N SER A 130 17.24 23.95 0.64
CA SER A 130 18.01 24.20 -0.59
C SER A 130 17.70 23.20 -1.70
N VAL A 131 17.07 22.06 -1.40
CA VAL A 131 16.59 21.08 -2.39
C VAL A 131 15.58 21.71 -3.35
N LEU A 132 14.84 22.73 -2.89
CA LEU A 132 13.91 23.50 -3.73
C LEU A 132 14.62 24.52 -4.65
N GLY A 133 15.94 24.62 -4.61
CA GLY A 133 16.77 25.51 -5.42
C GLY A 133 17.27 26.75 -4.68
N GLU A 134 17.88 27.65 -5.43
CA GLU A 134 18.34 28.94 -4.93
C GLU A 134 17.17 29.80 -4.41
N PRO A 135 17.40 30.76 -3.50
CA PRO A 135 16.32 31.50 -2.84
C PRO A 135 15.25 32.09 -3.77
N LYS A 136 15.66 32.62 -4.92
CA LYS A 136 14.75 33.20 -5.90
C LYS A 136 13.88 32.12 -6.57
N ASP A 137 14.47 31.02 -6.96
CA ASP A 137 13.79 29.91 -7.63
C ASP A 137 12.86 29.18 -6.66
N LYS A 138 13.33 28.94 -5.43
CA LYS A 138 12.53 28.39 -4.32
C LYS A 138 11.27 29.22 -4.10
N ASN A 139 11.42 30.54 -3.90
CA ASN A 139 10.26 31.42 -3.65
C ASN A 139 9.29 31.44 -4.85
N THR A 140 9.81 31.39 -6.08
CA THR A 140 8.98 31.31 -7.27
C THR A 140 8.17 30.00 -7.33
N ARG A 141 8.81 28.86 -7.01
CA ARG A 141 8.15 27.54 -6.94
C ARG A 141 7.08 27.52 -5.86
N LEU A 142 7.40 27.98 -4.66
CA LEU A 142 6.44 28.01 -3.55
C LEU A 142 5.25 28.94 -3.83
N LYS A 143 5.49 30.11 -4.44
CA LYS A 143 4.43 31.00 -4.91
C LYS A 143 3.52 30.27 -5.92
N ASN A 144 4.10 29.58 -6.91
CA ASN A 144 3.32 28.86 -7.93
C ASN A 144 2.53 27.72 -7.30
N LEU A 145 3.13 26.94 -6.39
CA LEU A 145 2.44 25.90 -5.64
C LEU A 145 1.20 26.45 -4.90
N LEU A 146 1.34 27.58 -4.19
CA LEU A 146 0.23 28.22 -3.49
C LEU A 146 -0.83 28.75 -4.45
N LEU A 147 -0.44 29.26 -5.64
CA LEU A 147 -1.37 29.66 -6.70
C LEU A 147 -2.15 28.47 -7.26
N ASP A 148 -1.47 27.35 -7.48
CA ASP A 148 -2.10 26.12 -7.99
C ASP A 148 -3.12 25.56 -7.01
N PHE A 149 -2.79 25.53 -5.71
CA PHE A 149 -3.71 25.08 -4.67
C PHE A 149 -4.85 26.06 -4.33
N ASN A 150 -4.79 27.30 -4.81
CA ASN A 150 -5.88 28.29 -4.65
C ASN A 150 -6.87 28.30 -5.84
N ARG A 151 -6.82 27.32 -6.73
CA ARG A 151 -7.75 27.21 -7.86
C ARG A 151 -9.15 26.80 -7.39
N PRO A 152 -10.22 27.23 -8.07
CA PRO A 152 -11.59 26.85 -7.72
C PRO A 152 -11.85 25.33 -7.72
N GLU A 153 -11.13 24.56 -8.55
CA GLU A 153 -11.21 23.09 -8.61
C GLU A 153 -10.64 22.42 -7.37
N LEU A 154 -9.86 23.13 -6.54
CA LEU A 154 -9.31 22.71 -5.27
C LEU A 154 -10.00 23.38 -4.06
N ASP A 155 -11.28 23.69 -4.19
CA ASP A 155 -12.14 23.98 -3.04
C ASP A 155 -12.56 22.66 -2.38
N LEU A 156 -11.83 22.27 -1.34
CA LEU A 156 -11.94 20.96 -0.68
C LEU A 156 -12.96 20.95 0.46
N ARG A 157 -13.80 21.98 0.58
CA ARG A 157 -14.88 22.02 1.58
C ARG A 157 -15.85 20.85 1.36
N PRO A 158 -16.15 20.02 2.36
CA PRO A 158 -17.05 18.87 2.23
C PRO A 158 -18.41 19.22 1.61
N SER A 159 -18.95 20.42 1.92
CA SER A 159 -20.21 20.91 1.37
C SER A 159 -20.18 21.14 -0.15
N HIS A 160 -19.00 21.30 -0.76
CA HIS A 160 -18.79 21.56 -2.17
C HIS A 160 -18.43 20.31 -3.00
N LEU A 161 -18.12 19.20 -2.32
CA LEU A 161 -17.71 17.96 -2.96
C LEU A 161 -18.90 17.10 -3.42
N ALA A 162 -18.71 16.30 -4.47
CA ALA A 162 -19.72 15.41 -5.02
C ALA A 162 -19.86 14.07 -4.26
N GLY A 163 -19.00 13.78 -3.27
CA GLY A 163 -19.00 12.55 -2.48
C GLY A 163 -18.16 12.67 -1.22
N VAL A 164 -18.17 11.63 -0.41
CA VAL A 164 -17.61 11.64 0.95
C VAL A 164 -16.09 11.40 0.98
N ASP A 165 -15.56 10.57 0.06
CA ASP A 165 -14.16 10.11 0.08
C ASP A 165 -13.31 10.60 -1.11
N ILE A 166 -13.71 11.73 -1.68
CA ILE A 166 -13.10 12.27 -2.90
C ILE A 166 -11.66 12.72 -2.66
N ILE A 167 -11.38 13.29 -1.50
CA ILE A 167 -10.06 13.85 -1.19
C ILE A 167 -9.07 12.75 -0.86
N GLY A 168 -9.50 11.76 -0.08
CA GLY A 168 -8.72 10.56 0.18
C GLY A 168 -8.37 9.84 -1.12
N GLY A 169 -9.35 9.67 -2.01
CA GLY A 169 -9.11 9.10 -3.34
C GLY A 169 -8.14 9.93 -4.21
N ALA A 170 -8.15 11.26 -4.11
CA ALA A 170 -7.19 12.11 -4.81
C ALA A 170 -5.77 12.00 -4.23
N TYR A 171 -5.66 11.83 -2.92
CA TYR A 171 -4.39 11.58 -2.25
C TYR A 171 -3.80 10.21 -2.66
N GLU A 172 -4.60 9.14 -2.66
CA GLU A 172 -4.19 7.82 -3.17
C GLU A 172 -3.79 7.88 -4.64
N TYR A 173 -4.51 8.65 -5.47
CA TYR A 173 -4.16 8.87 -6.88
C TYR A 173 -2.76 9.49 -7.04
N LEU A 174 -2.44 10.51 -6.25
CA LEU A 174 -1.11 11.13 -6.26
C LEU A 174 -0.02 10.13 -5.80
N ILE A 175 -0.24 9.42 -4.69
CA ILE A 175 0.72 8.42 -4.19
C ILE A 175 0.96 7.35 -5.25
N SER A 176 -0.08 6.85 -5.92
CA SER A 176 0.02 5.86 -6.98
C SER A 176 0.85 6.34 -8.18
N ASN A 177 0.62 7.59 -8.63
CA ASN A 177 1.40 8.17 -9.72
C ASN A 177 2.86 8.40 -9.33
N PHE A 178 3.13 8.91 -8.13
CA PHE A 178 4.50 9.05 -7.63
C PHE A 178 5.21 7.70 -7.46
N ALA A 179 4.47 6.66 -7.08
CA ALA A 179 4.99 5.31 -7.04
C ALA A 179 5.37 4.81 -8.45
N SER A 180 4.54 5.07 -9.45
CA SER A 180 4.84 4.74 -10.85
C SER A 180 6.13 5.43 -11.35
N ASP A 181 6.32 6.69 -11.00
CA ASP A 181 7.48 7.49 -11.42
C ASP A 181 8.77 7.12 -10.65
N ALA A 182 8.65 6.67 -9.39
CA ALA A 182 9.79 6.31 -8.54
C ALA A 182 10.41 4.92 -8.85
N GLY A 183 9.81 4.12 -9.71
CA GLY A 183 10.33 2.84 -10.18
C GLY A 183 10.54 1.81 -9.06
N LYS A 184 11.74 1.18 -8.98
CA LYS A 184 12.04 0.07 -8.03
C LYS A 184 11.83 0.41 -6.55
N LYS A 185 11.94 1.66 -6.14
CA LYS A 185 11.72 2.08 -4.74
C LYS A 185 10.24 2.19 -4.38
N ALA A 186 9.36 2.19 -5.36
CA ALA A 186 7.93 2.42 -5.17
C ALA A 186 7.19 1.24 -4.54
N GLY A 187 7.60 0.01 -4.83
CA GLY A 187 6.99 -1.20 -4.26
C GLY A 187 7.13 -1.33 -2.74
N GLU A 188 8.01 -0.54 -2.12
CA GLU A 188 8.23 -0.56 -0.67
C GLU A 188 7.21 0.29 0.11
N PHE A 189 6.44 1.18 -0.55
CA PHE A 189 5.52 2.08 0.16
C PHE A 189 4.10 2.13 -0.41
N PHE A 190 3.83 1.45 -1.52
CA PHE A 190 2.50 1.46 -2.13
C PHE A 190 2.07 0.07 -2.62
N THR A 191 0.90 -0.37 -2.16
CA THR A 191 0.23 -1.58 -2.64
C THR A 191 -0.82 -1.18 -3.69
N PRO A 192 -0.87 -1.83 -4.86
CA PRO A 192 -1.91 -1.56 -5.85
C PRO A 192 -3.32 -1.64 -5.25
N SER A 193 -4.17 -0.68 -5.58
CA SER A 193 -5.50 -0.52 -4.97
C SER A 193 -6.38 -1.77 -5.15
N GLU A 194 -6.27 -2.46 -6.29
CA GLU A 194 -6.97 -3.70 -6.57
C GLU A 194 -6.50 -4.86 -5.68
N VAL A 195 -5.20 -4.95 -5.39
CA VAL A 195 -4.64 -5.96 -4.47
C VAL A 195 -5.08 -5.66 -3.03
N SER A 196 -5.05 -4.37 -2.63
CA SER A 196 -5.56 -3.93 -1.33
C SER A 196 -7.04 -4.25 -1.16
N THR A 197 -7.85 -4.03 -2.21
CA THR A 197 -9.28 -4.35 -2.23
C THR A 197 -9.50 -5.87 -2.13
N LEU A 198 -8.74 -6.67 -2.87
CA LEU A 198 -8.83 -8.12 -2.82
C LEU A 198 -8.51 -8.62 -1.40
N LEU A 199 -7.39 -8.17 -0.83
CA LEU A 199 -6.96 -8.61 0.50
C LEU A 199 -7.98 -8.23 1.59
N ALA A 200 -8.53 -7.01 1.53
CA ALA A 200 -9.59 -6.54 2.42
C ALA A 200 -10.85 -7.42 2.35
N LYS A 201 -11.26 -7.81 1.13
CA LYS A 201 -12.43 -8.68 0.91
C LYS A 201 -12.22 -10.12 1.39
N LEU A 202 -11.01 -10.68 1.21
CA LEU A 202 -10.64 -12.02 1.68
C LEU A 202 -10.62 -12.09 3.21
N THR A 203 -10.14 -11.04 3.88
CA THR A 203 -10.01 -10.98 5.33
C THR A 203 -11.17 -10.28 6.03
N LYS A 204 -12.23 -9.96 5.32
CA LYS A 204 -13.35 -9.12 5.75
C LYS A 204 -13.61 -9.17 7.26
N SER A 205 -13.44 -8.02 7.90
CA SER A 205 -13.60 -7.84 9.34
C SER A 205 -15.07 -7.57 9.71
N ALA A 206 -15.46 -8.02 10.90
CA ALA A 206 -16.76 -7.70 11.48
C ALA A 206 -16.78 -6.29 12.09
N GLN A 207 -17.98 -5.77 12.34
CA GLN A 207 -18.16 -4.56 13.14
C GLN A 207 -17.55 -4.73 14.54
N GLY A 208 -16.88 -3.70 15.04
CA GLY A 208 -16.17 -3.70 16.33
C GLY A 208 -14.75 -4.26 16.27
N SER A 209 -14.28 -4.71 15.10
CA SER A 209 -12.96 -5.30 14.95
C SER A 209 -11.81 -4.32 15.12
N ARG A 210 -10.71 -4.84 15.67
CA ARG A 210 -9.38 -4.23 15.59
C ARG A 210 -8.66 -4.76 14.35
N ILE A 211 -8.26 -3.86 13.46
CA ILE A 211 -7.60 -4.20 12.20
C ILE A 211 -6.18 -3.62 12.23
N CYS A 212 -5.18 -4.41 11.87
CA CYS A 212 -3.78 -4.00 11.92
C CYS A 212 -3.07 -4.26 10.59
N ASP A 213 -2.19 -3.31 10.22
CA ASP A 213 -1.15 -3.51 9.21
C ASP A 213 0.21 -3.19 9.84
N PRO A 214 1.06 -4.20 10.12
CA PRO A 214 2.36 -4.00 10.77
C PRO A 214 3.43 -3.42 9.85
N THR A 215 3.15 -3.23 8.56
CA THR A 215 4.04 -2.64 7.55
C THR A 215 3.26 -1.73 6.62
N CYS A 216 2.50 -0.79 7.23
CA CYS A 216 1.36 -0.15 6.58
C CYS A 216 1.70 0.74 5.37
N GLY A 217 2.98 1.06 5.13
CA GLY A 217 3.35 1.93 4.03
C GLY A 217 2.59 3.26 4.08
N SER A 218 1.92 3.61 3.00
CA SER A 218 1.04 4.79 2.92
C SER A 218 -0.33 4.61 3.60
N GLY A 219 -0.63 3.46 4.18
CA GLY A 219 -1.89 3.15 4.85
C GLY A 219 -3.04 2.71 3.93
N SER A 220 -2.84 2.66 2.62
CA SER A 220 -3.92 2.38 1.65
C SER A 220 -4.59 1.02 1.88
N LEU A 221 -3.82 -0.04 2.18
CA LEU A 221 -4.38 -1.36 2.49
C LEU A 221 -5.23 -1.32 3.76
N LEU A 222 -4.74 -0.67 4.80
CA LEU A 222 -5.45 -0.54 6.07
C LEU A 222 -6.77 0.25 5.92
N ILE A 223 -6.77 1.30 5.09
CA ILE A 223 -7.97 2.05 4.73
C ILE A 223 -9.00 1.16 4.04
N LYS A 224 -8.58 0.39 3.02
CA LYS A 224 -9.48 -0.55 2.31
C LYS A 224 -10.06 -1.61 3.24
N ALA A 225 -9.24 -2.15 4.16
CA ALA A 225 -9.70 -3.11 5.16
C ALA A 225 -10.74 -2.50 6.12
N GLY A 226 -10.58 -1.24 6.52
CA GLY A 226 -11.56 -0.51 7.31
C GLY A 226 -12.86 -0.22 6.55
N GLN A 227 -12.77 0.21 5.30
CA GLN A 227 -13.94 0.47 4.43
C GLN A 227 -14.77 -0.79 4.18
N GLU A 228 -14.13 -1.97 4.04
CA GLU A 228 -14.82 -3.24 3.79
C GLU A 228 -15.67 -3.72 4.99
N VAL A 229 -15.46 -3.20 6.20
CA VAL A 229 -16.31 -3.48 7.38
C VAL A 229 -17.75 -3.06 7.11
N GLY A 230 -17.98 -1.98 6.34
CA GLY A 230 -19.31 -1.47 6.01
C GLY A 230 -20.02 -0.78 7.19
N SER A 231 -19.29 -0.41 8.24
CA SER A 231 -19.76 0.28 9.44
C SER A 231 -18.63 1.18 9.96
N PRO A 232 -18.90 2.31 10.60
CA PRO A 232 -17.87 3.14 11.21
C PRO A 232 -17.30 2.58 12.53
N ASN A 233 -17.86 1.49 13.05
CA ASN A 233 -17.43 0.87 14.30
C ASN A 233 -16.30 -0.15 14.04
N PHE A 234 -15.08 0.32 14.01
CA PHE A 234 -13.83 -0.45 13.98
C PHE A 234 -12.67 0.42 14.44
N SER A 235 -11.50 -0.19 14.65
CA SER A 235 -10.29 0.52 15.01
C SER A 235 -9.12 0.10 14.13
N LEU A 236 -8.39 1.07 13.58
CA LEU A 236 -7.24 0.88 12.71
C LEU A 236 -5.93 1.08 13.47
N TYR A 237 -5.00 0.17 13.23
CA TYR A 237 -3.67 0.18 13.82
C TYR A 237 -2.65 -0.08 12.71
N GLY A 238 -1.59 0.70 12.66
CA GLY A 238 -0.51 0.52 11.69
C GLY A 238 0.85 0.75 12.33
N GLN A 239 1.88 0.16 11.73
CA GLN A 239 3.25 0.48 12.03
C GLN A 239 4.06 0.60 10.74
N GLU A 240 4.93 1.63 10.66
CA GLU A 240 5.77 1.89 9.49
C GLU A 240 7.17 2.29 9.92
N ALA A 241 8.19 1.65 9.33
CA ALA A 241 9.59 1.87 9.70
C ALA A 241 10.17 3.17 9.12
N ASN A 242 9.74 3.56 7.91
CA ASN A 242 10.21 4.77 7.25
C ASN A 242 9.40 5.99 7.73
N GLY A 243 10.11 6.99 8.29
CA GLY A 243 9.46 8.17 8.87
C GLY A 243 8.68 9.03 7.88
N SER A 244 9.17 9.18 6.62
CA SER A 244 8.43 9.92 5.60
C SER A 244 7.18 9.16 5.16
N THR A 245 7.28 7.84 5.00
CA THR A 245 6.14 6.99 4.64
C THR A 245 5.11 6.92 5.78
N TRP A 246 5.59 6.86 7.05
CA TRP A 246 4.72 6.99 8.22
C TRP A 246 3.90 8.30 8.21
N ALA A 247 4.55 9.43 7.89
CA ALA A 247 3.86 10.71 7.77
C ALA A 247 2.78 10.69 6.67
N LEU A 248 3.09 10.07 5.52
CA LEU A 248 2.10 9.87 4.45
C LEU A 248 0.91 9.04 4.92
N ALA A 249 1.14 7.96 5.69
CA ALA A 249 0.07 7.14 6.24
C ALA A 249 -0.83 7.92 7.21
N VAL A 250 -0.26 8.71 8.11
CA VAL A 250 -1.02 9.56 9.04
C VAL A 250 -1.89 10.56 8.28
N MET A 251 -1.31 11.29 7.31
CA MET A 251 -2.06 12.21 6.47
C MET A 251 -3.19 11.50 5.69
N ASN A 252 -2.91 10.32 5.13
CA ASN A 252 -3.88 9.53 4.39
C ASN A 252 -5.07 9.12 5.27
N MET A 253 -4.82 8.67 6.51
CA MET A 253 -5.88 8.37 7.48
C MET A 253 -6.79 9.58 7.74
N PHE A 254 -6.21 10.76 7.91
CA PHE A 254 -6.97 12.00 8.11
C PHE A 254 -7.87 12.32 6.91
N LEU A 255 -7.33 12.22 5.70
CA LEU A 255 -8.05 12.54 4.46
C LEU A 255 -9.22 11.60 4.19
N HIS A 256 -9.14 10.35 4.68
CA HIS A 256 -10.23 9.37 4.65
C HIS A 256 -11.16 9.42 5.88
N GLY A 257 -10.95 10.35 6.81
CA GLY A 257 -11.76 10.48 8.01
C GLY A 257 -11.45 9.49 9.13
N PHE A 258 -10.33 8.79 9.07
CA PHE A 258 -9.87 7.80 10.06
C PHE A 258 -8.82 8.38 11.01
N ASP A 259 -8.99 9.63 11.45
CA ASP A 259 -8.05 10.34 12.32
C ASP A 259 -7.89 9.75 13.73
N ASN A 260 -8.69 8.74 14.07
CA ASN A 260 -8.51 7.93 15.28
C ASN A 260 -7.60 6.71 15.07
N ALA A 261 -7.13 6.48 13.84
CA ALA A 261 -6.18 5.40 13.54
C ALA A 261 -4.87 5.60 14.31
N LYS A 262 -4.34 4.51 14.86
CA LYS A 262 -3.08 4.53 15.61
C LYS A 262 -1.95 4.05 14.72
N ILE A 263 -1.31 4.97 14.03
CA ILE A 263 -0.18 4.69 13.16
C ILE A 263 1.12 5.00 13.89
N ARG A 264 1.97 3.97 14.09
CA ARG A 264 3.21 4.06 14.86
C ARG A 264 4.43 4.11 13.95
N TRP A 265 5.39 4.94 14.30
CA TRP A 265 6.68 5.00 13.62
C TRP A 265 7.69 4.04 14.28
N GLY A 266 8.22 3.11 13.54
CA GLY A 266 9.25 2.18 14.02
C GLY A 266 9.25 0.84 13.29
N ASP A 267 10.36 0.12 13.43
CA ASP A 267 10.55 -1.22 12.88
C ASP A 267 9.70 -2.24 13.65
N THR A 268 8.75 -2.86 12.98
CA THR A 268 7.80 -3.82 13.56
C THR A 268 8.48 -5.08 14.11
N ILE A 269 9.55 -5.50 13.47
CA ILE A 269 10.24 -6.73 13.91
C ILE A 269 11.13 -6.45 15.11
N ARG A 270 11.94 -5.40 15.05
CA ARG A 270 12.95 -5.10 16.07
C ARG A 270 12.40 -4.29 17.23
N ASN A 271 11.42 -3.43 16.96
CA ASN A 271 10.83 -2.50 17.93
C ASN A 271 9.32 -2.38 17.76
N PRO A 272 8.54 -3.44 17.99
CA PRO A 272 7.09 -3.38 17.90
C PRO A 272 6.52 -2.37 18.88
N LYS A 273 5.74 -1.42 18.37
CA LYS A 273 5.15 -0.30 19.14
C LYS A 273 3.69 -0.55 19.54
N LEU A 274 2.98 -1.42 18.83
CA LEU A 274 1.60 -1.76 19.16
C LEU A 274 1.54 -2.76 20.31
N LYS A 275 1.40 -2.23 21.53
CA LYS A 275 1.47 -2.98 22.78
C LYS A 275 0.33 -2.62 23.72
N GLU A 276 -0.05 -3.60 24.57
CA GLU A 276 -0.89 -3.43 25.76
C GLU A 276 -0.08 -3.85 26.98
N GLY A 277 0.39 -2.86 27.74
CA GLY A 277 1.39 -3.08 28.78
C GLY A 277 2.69 -3.64 28.18
N ASP A 278 3.14 -4.78 28.67
CA ASP A 278 4.35 -5.47 28.19
C ASP A 278 4.11 -6.49 27.07
N ALA A 279 2.85 -6.76 26.71
CA ALA A 279 2.48 -7.71 25.68
C ALA A 279 2.21 -7.01 24.34
N LEU A 280 2.35 -7.76 23.25
CA LEU A 280 1.88 -7.30 21.93
C LEU A 280 0.36 -7.22 21.93
N MET A 281 -0.17 -6.15 21.34
CA MET A 281 -1.61 -6.06 21.06
C MET A 281 -2.06 -7.21 20.18
N LYS A 282 -3.34 -7.61 20.35
CA LYS A 282 -4.00 -8.61 19.52
C LYS A 282 -5.08 -7.96 18.67
N PHE A 283 -5.27 -8.50 17.48
CA PHE A 283 -6.15 -7.97 16.45
C PHE A 283 -7.11 -9.05 15.93
N ASP A 284 -8.28 -8.64 15.49
CA ASP A 284 -9.23 -9.53 14.81
C ASP A 284 -8.77 -9.84 13.38
N THR A 285 -8.15 -8.85 12.74
CA THR A 285 -7.61 -8.97 11.38
C THR A 285 -6.25 -8.30 11.28
N VAL A 286 -5.28 -9.00 10.71
CA VAL A 286 -3.97 -8.46 10.37
C VAL A 286 -3.75 -8.62 8.87
N VAL A 287 -3.53 -7.51 8.17
CA VAL A 287 -3.26 -7.49 6.74
C VAL A 287 -1.90 -6.86 6.48
N ALA A 288 -1.17 -7.31 5.49
CA ALA A 288 0.08 -6.66 5.09
C ALA A 288 0.52 -7.00 3.66
N ASN A 289 1.24 -6.06 3.07
CA ASN A 289 2.15 -6.30 1.96
C ASN A 289 3.57 -5.93 2.44
N PRO A 290 4.26 -6.84 3.17
CA PRO A 290 5.57 -6.54 3.73
C PRO A 290 6.64 -6.47 2.64
N PRO A 291 7.81 -5.84 2.91
CA PRO A 291 8.90 -5.79 1.96
C PRO A 291 9.37 -7.20 1.58
N PHE A 292 9.38 -7.50 0.26
CA PHE A 292 9.70 -8.83 -0.25
C PHE A 292 11.16 -9.20 0.00
N SER A 293 11.36 -10.35 0.65
CA SER A 293 12.68 -10.93 0.87
C SER A 293 13.66 -9.98 1.56
N LEU A 294 13.21 -9.22 2.55
CA LEU A 294 14.02 -8.26 3.29
C LEU A 294 15.30 -8.93 3.82
N ASP A 295 16.45 -8.44 3.38
CA ASP A 295 17.76 -8.86 3.90
C ASP A 295 18.07 -8.19 5.25
N LYS A 296 18.87 -8.85 6.07
CA LYS A 296 19.35 -8.33 7.36
C LYS A 296 18.25 -7.90 8.34
N TRP A 297 17.07 -8.50 8.25
CA TRP A 297 15.95 -8.26 9.16
C TRP A 297 16.28 -8.72 10.60
N GLY A 298 17.15 -9.72 10.72
CA GLY A 298 17.51 -10.38 11.96
C GLY A 298 18.50 -9.58 12.80
N LYS A 299 19.45 -10.28 13.42
CA LYS A 299 20.42 -9.76 14.38
C LYS A 299 21.02 -8.40 14.00
N VAL A 300 20.89 -7.42 14.88
CA VAL A 300 21.47 -6.08 14.74
C VAL A 300 22.70 -5.98 15.62
N GLU A 301 23.79 -5.56 15.02
CA GLU A 301 25.08 -5.36 15.68
C GLU A 301 25.45 -3.88 15.56
N ASP A 302 25.71 -3.25 16.70
CA ASP A 302 26.33 -1.93 16.74
C ASP A 302 27.83 -2.08 16.97
N LYS A 303 28.62 -1.27 16.27
CA LYS A 303 30.08 -1.27 16.38
C LYS A 303 30.54 0.08 16.91
N ASP A 304 31.03 0.08 18.13
CA ASP A 304 31.68 1.21 18.75
C ASP A 304 33.19 0.92 18.83
N GLY A 305 33.93 1.43 17.85
CA GLY A 305 35.36 1.14 17.70
C GLY A 305 35.66 -0.34 17.45
N GLU A 306 36.39 -0.98 18.34
CA GLU A 306 36.74 -2.41 18.26
C GLU A 306 35.70 -3.35 18.88
N LYS A 307 34.70 -2.82 19.60
CA LYS A 307 33.68 -3.63 20.28
C LYS A 307 32.39 -3.70 19.44
N THR A 308 31.92 -4.92 19.22
CA THR A 308 30.63 -5.19 18.60
C THR A 308 29.61 -5.51 19.68
N THR A 309 28.53 -4.72 19.76
CA THR A 309 27.40 -4.95 20.67
C THR A 309 26.19 -5.44 19.89
N ILE A 310 25.59 -6.53 20.32
CA ILE A 310 24.33 -7.00 19.74
C ILE A 310 23.21 -6.19 20.38
N THR A 311 22.52 -5.39 19.58
CA THR A 311 21.41 -4.54 20.04
C THR A 311 20.05 -5.23 19.95
N TRP A 312 19.91 -6.20 19.05
CA TRP A 312 18.73 -7.04 18.93
C TRP A 312 19.06 -8.40 18.28
N ASP A 313 18.43 -9.46 18.78
CA ASP A 313 18.60 -10.84 18.30
C ASP A 313 17.26 -11.58 18.29
N PRO A 314 16.84 -12.19 17.17
CA PRO A 314 15.60 -12.96 17.11
C PRO A 314 15.57 -14.17 18.05
N GLU A 315 16.75 -14.71 18.46
CA GLU A 315 16.83 -15.81 19.44
C GLU A 315 16.37 -15.37 20.83
N THR A 316 16.47 -14.07 21.13
CA THR A 316 16.07 -13.47 22.40
C THR A 316 14.81 -12.62 22.28
N ASP A 317 13.98 -12.85 21.27
CA ASP A 317 12.75 -12.11 21.08
C ASP A 317 11.82 -12.26 22.30
N ARG A 318 11.65 -11.16 23.05
CA ARG A 318 10.87 -11.15 24.31
C ARG A 318 9.40 -11.54 24.13
N TYR A 319 8.89 -11.51 22.90
CA TYR A 319 7.51 -11.86 22.56
C TYR A 319 7.37 -13.28 22.03
N ASN A 320 8.50 -14.03 21.94
CA ASN A 320 8.53 -15.41 21.45
C ASN A 320 7.85 -15.63 20.08
N ARG A 321 7.93 -14.62 19.19
CA ARG A 321 7.26 -14.66 17.87
C ARG A 321 7.84 -15.73 16.94
N PHE A 322 9.10 -16.11 17.15
CA PHE A 322 9.85 -17.01 16.26
C PHE A 322 10.00 -18.42 16.83
N TRP A 323 9.12 -18.84 17.74
CA TRP A 323 9.18 -20.14 18.39
C TRP A 323 9.04 -21.33 17.42
N ARG A 324 8.33 -21.13 16.27
CA ARG A 324 8.26 -22.17 15.23
C ARG A 324 9.62 -22.47 14.63
N ARG A 325 10.39 -21.48 14.32
CA ARG A 325 11.82 -21.43 13.99
C ARG A 325 12.17 -20.00 13.57
N ILE A 326 13.43 -19.63 13.73
CA ILE A 326 13.95 -18.34 13.24
C ILE A 326 14.10 -18.41 11.72
N PRO A 327 13.50 -17.47 10.97
CA PRO A 327 13.66 -17.35 9.52
C PRO A 327 15.12 -17.06 9.12
N PRO A 328 15.51 -17.35 7.85
CA PRO A 328 16.86 -17.05 7.37
C PRO A 328 17.16 -15.55 7.45
N LYS A 329 18.38 -15.18 7.81
CA LYS A 329 18.82 -13.78 7.94
C LYS A 329 18.58 -12.95 6.67
N SER A 330 18.71 -13.55 5.50
CA SER A 330 18.57 -12.92 4.19
C SER A 330 17.15 -12.90 3.63
N LYS A 331 16.16 -13.42 4.37
CA LYS A 331 14.76 -13.56 3.92
C LYS A 331 13.81 -13.34 5.08
N GLY A 332 13.31 -12.09 5.21
CA GLY A 332 12.44 -11.67 6.31
C GLY A 332 10.96 -12.05 6.15
N ASP A 333 10.56 -12.63 5.02
CA ASP A 333 9.14 -12.90 4.73
C ASP A 333 8.44 -13.62 5.89
N TRP A 334 9.01 -14.75 6.36
CA TRP A 334 8.44 -15.50 7.48
C TRP A 334 8.61 -14.83 8.86
N ALA A 335 9.44 -13.79 8.97
CA ALA A 335 9.48 -13.01 10.21
C ALA A 335 8.23 -12.12 10.32
N PHE A 336 7.82 -11.48 9.24
CA PHE A 336 6.57 -10.72 9.20
C PHE A 336 5.36 -11.64 9.36
N ILE A 337 5.29 -12.76 8.64
CA ILE A 337 4.20 -13.74 8.78
C ILE A 337 4.08 -14.23 10.24
N SER A 338 5.19 -14.59 10.88
CA SER A 338 5.19 -15.03 12.28
C SER A 338 4.68 -13.93 13.21
N HIS A 339 5.15 -12.68 13.02
CA HIS A 339 4.63 -11.54 13.79
C HIS A 339 3.13 -11.35 13.61
N MET A 340 2.64 -11.41 12.39
CA MET A 340 1.21 -11.27 12.07
C MET A 340 0.37 -12.36 12.74
N ILE A 341 0.81 -13.61 12.67
CA ILE A 341 0.13 -14.74 13.32
C ILE A 341 0.11 -14.53 14.83
N GLU A 342 1.26 -14.18 15.44
CA GLU A 342 1.36 -14.00 16.89
C GLU A 342 0.62 -12.76 17.41
N THR A 343 0.27 -11.79 16.55
CA THR A 343 -0.53 -10.61 16.92
C THR A 343 -2.01 -10.76 16.62
N THR A 344 -2.48 -11.94 16.21
CA THR A 344 -3.89 -12.21 15.92
C THR A 344 -4.56 -12.92 17.09
N TYR A 345 -5.85 -12.64 17.37
CA TYR A 345 -6.63 -13.31 18.40
C TYR A 345 -6.75 -14.80 18.13
N GLU A 346 -6.56 -15.62 19.19
CA GLU A 346 -6.82 -17.06 19.12
C GLU A 346 -8.32 -17.36 18.90
N GLY A 347 -8.60 -18.39 18.12
CA GLY A 347 -9.95 -18.92 17.88
C GLY A 347 -10.85 -18.08 16.96
N LYS A 348 -10.40 -16.91 16.48
CA LYS A 348 -11.20 -16.05 15.59
C LYS A 348 -10.44 -15.18 14.60
N GLY A 349 -9.17 -14.91 14.89
CA GLY A 349 -8.40 -13.92 14.13
C GLY A 349 -7.98 -14.40 12.75
N LYS A 350 -7.91 -13.46 11.80
CA LYS A 350 -7.48 -13.72 10.41
C LYS A 350 -6.23 -12.93 10.05
N VAL A 351 -5.40 -13.53 9.21
CA VAL A 351 -4.23 -12.89 8.60
C VAL A 351 -4.34 -12.99 7.09
N GLY A 352 -4.15 -11.88 6.40
CA GLY A 352 -3.98 -11.84 4.96
C GLY A 352 -2.65 -11.18 4.60
N VAL A 353 -1.78 -11.87 3.89
CA VAL A 353 -0.45 -11.36 3.58
C VAL A 353 -0.07 -11.62 2.13
N VAL A 354 0.48 -10.58 1.49
CA VAL A 354 1.09 -10.69 0.16
C VAL A 354 2.52 -11.15 0.32
N VAL A 355 2.92 -12.15 -0.45
CA VAL A 355 4.25 -12.76 -0.38
C VAL A 355 4.81 -13.06 -1.77
N PRO A 356 6.15 -13.05 -1.96
CA PRO A 356 6.75 -13.57 -3.18
C PRO A 356 6.59 -15.10 -3.24
N HIS A 357 6.44 -15.67 -4.43
CA HIS A 357 6.22 -17.13 -4.63
C HIS A 357 7.23 -18.01 -3.89
N GLY A 358 8.47 -17.55 -3.71
CA GLY A 358 9.50 -18.29 -2.98
C GLY A 358 9.10 -18.71 -1.57
N VAL A 359 8.22 -17.96 -0.89
CA VAL A 359 7.69 -18.30 0.44
C VAL A 359 6.94 -19.63 0.43
N LEU A 360 6.34 -19.99 -0.70
CA LEU A 360 5.52 -21.19 -0.85
C LEU A 360 6.36 -22.48 -0.84
N PHE A 361 7.62 -22.43 -1.29
CA PHE A 361 8.39 -23.66 -1.55
C PHE A 361 9.84 -23.63 -1.04
N ARG A 362 10.42 -22.48 -0.64
CA ARG A 362 11.79 -22.47 -0.12
C ARG A 362 11.92 -23.42 1.07
N GLY A 363 13.01 -24.19 1.10
CA GLY A 363 13.31 -25.20 2.11
C GLY A 363 13.99 -24.64 3.37
N SER A 364 14.78 -25.47 4.05
CA SER A 364 15.53 -25.11 5.26
C SER A 364 14.65 -24.59 6.40
N SER A 365 14.98 -23.45 7.04
CA SER A 365 14.18 -22.90 8.13
C SER A 365 12.80 -22.44 7.71
N GLU A 366 12.64 -21.85 6.51
CA GLU A 366 11.33 -21.45 5.99
C GLU A 366 10.41 -22.66 5.79
N GLY A 367 10.92 -23.78 5.25
CA GLY A 367 10.16 -25.02 5.13
C GLY A 367 9.66 -25.54 6.47
N LYS A 368 10.49 -25.48 7.52
CA LYS A 368 10.10 -25.91 8.88
C LYS A 368 9.07 -25.00 9.53
N ILE A 369 9.15 -23.67 9.31
CA ILE A 369 8.14 -22.74 9.80
C ILE A 369 6.82 -23.00 9.10
N ARG A 370 6.84 -23.15 7.77
CA ARG A 370 5.67 -23.45 6.94
C ARG A 370 5.00 -24.75 7.38
N GLN A 371 5.78 -25.83 7.54
CA GLN A 371 5.29 -27.11 8.05
C GLN A 371 4.55 -26.94 9.40
N LYS A 372 5.17 -26.33 10.40
CA LYS A 372 4.54 -26.12 11.72
C LYS A 372 3.26 -25.29 11.61
N THR A 373 3.26 -24.25 10.80
CA THR A 373 2.08 -23.39 10.59
C THR A 373 0.90 -24.16 9.99
N ILE A 374 1.18 -25.12 9.09
CA ILE A 374 0.16 -26.00 8.50
C ILE A 374 -0.28 -27.06 9.52
N GLU A 375 0.64 -27.65 10.28
CA GLU A 375 0.34 -28.61 11.36
C GLU A 375 -0.51 -27.99 12.48
N GLU A 376 -0.38 -26.68 12.73
CA GLU A 376 -1.26 -25.91 13.63
C GLU A 376 -2.64 -25.60 13.00
N ASN A 377 -2.90 -26.05 11.78
CA ASN A 377 -4.15 -25.81 11.04
C ASN A 377 -4.50 -24.31 10.85
N LEU A 378 -3.48 -23.47 10.62
CA LEU A 378 -3.69 -22.02 10.47
C LEU A 378 -3.91 -21.59 9.04
N LEU A 379 -3.27 -22.26 8.05
CA LEU A 379 -3.37 -21.90 6.65
C LEU A 379 -4.74 -22.27 6.09
N GLU A 380 -5.45 -21.30 5.50
CA GLU A 380 -6.79 -21.48 4.92
C GLU A 380 -6.79 -21.42 3.39
N ALA A 381 -6.01 -20.49 2.80
CA ALA A 381 -5.93 -20.39 1.34
C ALA A 381 -4.55 -19.90 0.85
N VAL A 382 -4.21 -20.32 -0.36
CA VAL A 382 -3.06 -19.89 -1.16
C VAL A 382 -3.57 -19.39 -2.51
N ILE A 383 -3.36 -18.12 -2.84
CA ILE A 383 -3.90 -17.48 -4.03
C ILE A 383 -2.76 -16.90 -4.85
N GLY A 384 -2.51 -17.47 -6.03
CA GLY A 384 -1.53 -16.97 -6.99
C GLY A 384 -2.06 -15.74 -7.73
N LEU A 385 -1.25 -14.70 -7.80
CA LEU A 385 -1.57 -13.46 -8.48
C LEU A 385 -0.83 -13.36 -9.82
N PRO A 386 -1.36 -12.58 -10.77
CA PRO A 386 -0.65 -12.27 -12.00
C PRO A 386 0.73 -11.65 -11.76
N ALA A 387 1.66 -11.94 -12.64
CA ALA A 387 2.95 -11.25 -12.65
C ALA A 387 2.75 -9.76 -12.96
N ASN A 388 3.75 -8.95 -12.62
CA ASN A 388 3.77 -7.53 -13.00
C ASN A 388 2.59 -6.68 -12.45
N LEU A 389 2.06 -7.04 -11.27
CA LEU A 389 1.05 -6.24 -10.55
C LEU A 389 1.68 -5.17 -9.66
N PHE A 390 2.89 -5.41 -9.15
CA PHE A 390 3.54 -4.53 -8.18
C PHE A 390 4.55 -3.61 -8.84
N PHE A 391 4.62 -2.36 -8.38
CA PHE A 391 5.58 -1.40 -8.88
C PHE A 391 7.03 -1.90 -8.69
N GLY A 392 7.85 -1.69 -9.71
CA GLY A 392 9.28 -1.98 -9.65
C GLY A 392 9.69 -3.46 -9.63
N THR A 393 8.75 -4.39 -9.69
CA THR A 393 9.04 -5.82 -9.78
C THR A 393 8.09 -6.55 -10.74
N GLY A 394 8.66 -7.38 -11.62
CA GLY A 394 7.88 -8.30 -12.46
C GLY A 394 7.63 -9.66 -11.80
N ILE A 395 8.07 -9.86 -10.54
CA ILE A 395 7.98 -11.14 -9.86
C ILE A 395 6.52 -11.41 -9.51
N PRO A 396 5.98 -12.61 -9.84
CA PRO A 396 4.64 -12.99 -9.40
C PRO A 396 4.59 -13.11 -7.88
N ALA A 397 3.49 -12.66 -7.29
CA ALA A 397 3.22 -12.75 -5.87
C ALA A 397 2.04 -13.69 -5.59
N ALA A 398 1.90 -14.08 -4.34
CA ALA A 398 0.76 -14.84 -3.86
C ALA A 398 0.18 -14.17 -2.61
N ILE A 399 -1.09 -14.43 -2.32
CA ILE A 399 -1.71 -14.12 -1.03
C ILE A 399 -1.80 -15.41 -0.23
N LEU A 400 -1.34 -15.36 1.03
CA LEU A 400 -1.61 -16.38 2.03
C LEU A 400 -2.70 -15.85 2.99
N VAL A 401 -3.72 -16.67 3.20
CA VAL A 401 -4.75 -16.41 4.19
C VAL A 401 -4.61 -17.41 5.33
N PHE A 402 -4.40 -16.90 6.55
CA PHE A 402 -4.41 -17.71 7.77
C PHE A 402 -5.66 -17.37 8.59
N ASN A 403 -6.27 -18.40 9.18
CA ASN A 403 -7.48 -18.25 9.97
C ASN A 403 -7.37 -19.06 11.27
N LYS A 404 -7.24 -18.38 12.40
CA LYS A 404 -7.23 -19.02 13.73
C LYS A 404 -8.63 -19.50 14.16
N GLY A 405 -9.68 -19.12 13.46
CA GLY A 405 -11.05 -19.59 13.66
C GLY A 405 -11.49 -20.70 12.70
N LYS A 406 -10.55 -21.34 11.98
CA LYS A 406 -10.82 -22.37 10.97
C LYS A 406 -11.52 -23.64 11.52
N GLY A 407 -11.41 -23.87 12.84
CA GLY A 407 -12.03 -25.03 13.49
C GLY A 407 -11.37 -26.34 13.12
N PHE A 408 -12.18 -27.38 12.86
CA PHE A 408 -11.69 -28.73 12.55
C PHE A 408 -11.43 -28.99 11.05
N HIS A 409 -11.72 -28.03 10.18
CA HIS A 409 -11.47 -28.15 8.75
C HIS A 409 -9.96 -28.01 8.51
N SER A 410 -9.33 -29.04 7.94
CA SER A 410 -7.90 -29.07 7.70
C SER A 410 -7.50 -28.80 6.25
N GLU A 411 -8.48 -28.70 5.37
CA GLU A 411 -8.31 -28.47 3.95
C GLU A 411 -7.78 -27.06 3.68
N VAL A 412 -7.05 -26.91 2.58
CA VAL A 412 -6.50 -25.62 2.10
C VAL A 412 -6.96 -25.39 0.67
N LEU A 413 -7.51 -24.20 0.42
CA LEU A 413 -7.89 -23.78 -0.92
C LEU A 413 -6.68 -23.22 -1.68
N PHE A 414 -6.44 -23.72 -2.90
CA PHE A 414 -5.48 -23.16 -3.85
C PHE A 414 -6.24 -22.51 -5.00
N ILE A 415 -5.87 -21.28 -5.35
CA ILE A 415 -6.39 -20.54 -6.52
C ILE A 415 -5.20 -20.09 -7.36
N ASP A 416 -5.22 -20.38 -8.66
CA ASP A 416 -4.30 -19.79 -9.63
C ASP A 416 -5.01 -18.71 -10.45
N ALA A 417 -4.87 -17.47 -10.04
CA ALA A 417 -5.39 -16.32 -10.77
C ALA A 417 -4.33 -15.66 -11.69
N SER A 418 -3.21 -16.35 -11.96
CA SER A 418 -2.06 -15.78 -12.69
C SER A 418 -2.40 -15.30 -14.10
N GLN A 419 -3.46 -15.85 -14.72
CA GLN A 419 -3.92 -15.48 -16.07
C GLN A 419 -5.14 -14.52 -16.06
N HIS A 420 -5.64 -14.14 -14.88
CA HIS A 420 -6.86 -13.33 -14.72
C HIS A 420 -6.52 -11.86 -14.45
N TYR A 421 -6.25 -11.10 -15.50
CA TYR A 421 -5.89 -9.69 -15.40
C TYR A 421 -6.19 -8.91 -16.69
N GLU A 422 -6.12 -7.61 -16.60
CA GLU A 422 -6.05 -6.69 -17.73
C GLU A 422 -4.59 -6.29 -17.96
N ALA A 423 -4.08 -6.58 -19.16
CA ALA A 423 -2.74 -6.17 -19.52
C ALA A 423 -2.67 -4.67 -19.77
N ALA A 424 -1.72 -3.98 -19.15
CA ALA A 424 -1.48 -2.57 -19.37
C ALA A 424 0.02 -2.30 -19.65
N LYS A 425 0.32 -1.14 -20.23
CA LYS A 425 1.66 -0.82 -20.75
C LYS A 425 2.79 -0.95 -19.71
N ASN A 426 2.54 -0.53 -18.49
CA ASN A 426 3.57 -0.46 -17.43
C ASN A 426 3.35 -1.53 -16.35
N GLN A 427 2.12 -1.96 -16.12
CA GLN A 427 1.74 -2.80 -14.99
C GLN A 427 0.39 -3.46 -15.27
N ASN A 428 0.28 -4.77 -15.01
CA ASN A 428 -0.99 -5.49 -15.08
C ASN A 428 -1.94 -5.03 -13.98
N LYS A 429 -3.25 -5.20 -14.18
CA LYS A 429 -4.28 -4.82 -13.22
C LYS A 429 -5.31 -5.94 -13.04
N LEU A 430 -5.73 -6.16 -11.80
CA LEU A 430 -6.90 -7.00 -11.54
C LEU A 430 -8.17 -6.22 -11.85
N ARG A 431 -9.03 -6.81 -12.70
CA ARG A 431 -10.37 -6.27 -12.96
C ARG A 431 -11.28 -6.56 -11.77
N VAL A 432 -12.37 -5.83 -11.65
CA VAL A 432 -13.40 -6.10 -10.63
C VAL A 432 -13.95 -7.54 -10.74
N SER A 433 -14.10 -8.05 -11.97
CA SER A 433 -14.50 -9.45 -12.23
C SER A 433 -13.50 -10.46 -11.67
N ASP A 434 -12.19 -10.21 -11.81
CA ASP A 434 -11.13 -11.10 -11.33
C ASP A 434 -11.13 -11.14 -9.80
N ILE A 435 -11.24 -9.96 -9.17
CA ILE A 435 -11.37 -9.86 -7.70
C ILE A 435 -12.60 -10.60 -7.20
N ASN A 436 -13.75 -10.40 -7.83
CA ASN A 436 -15.00 -11.07 -7.42
C ASN A 436 -14.89 -12.59 -7.60
N HIS A 437 -14.31 -13.08 -8.68
CA HIS A 437 -14.13 -14.52 -8.93
C HIS A 437 -13.27 -15.16 -7.81
N ILE A 438 -12.13 -14.55 -7.46
CA ILE A 438 -11.30 -15.01 -6.35
C ILE A 438 -12.09 -15.02 -5.03
N VAL A 439 -12.78 -13.91 -4.73
CA VAL A 439 -13.50 -13.74 -3.46
C VAL A 439 -14.68 -14.69 -3.35
N ASP A 440 -15.43 -14.90 -4.42
CA ASP A 440 -16.60 -15.79 -4.43
C ASP A 440 -16.17 -17.25 -4.30
N THR A 441 -15.09 -17.69 -5.01
CA THR A 441 -14.49 -19.01 -4.84
C THR A 441 -14.04 -19.24 -3.39
N TYR A 442 -13.37 -18.26 -2.78
CA TYR A 442 -12.94 -18.35 -1.39
C TYR A 442 -14.12 -18.41 -0.39
N ARG A 443 -15.19 -17.63 -0.60
CA ARG A 443 -16.40 -17.66 0.24
C ARG A 443 -17.15 -18.97 0.11
N ASP A 444 -17.24 -19.51 -1.09
CA ASP A 444 -17.86 -20.80 -1.35
C ASP A 444 -17.09 -21.93 -0.64
N PHE A 445 -15.76 -21.87 -0.64
CA PHE A 445 -14.91 -22.76 0.16
C PHE A 445 -15.21 -22.63 1.66
N GLN A 446 -15.24 -21.42 2.21
CA GLN A 446 -15.55 -21.17 3.63
C GLN A 446 -16.94 -21.65 4.03
N SER A 447 -17.90 -21.65 3.10
CA SER A 447 -19.27 -22.14 3.34
C SER A 447 -19.40 -23.67 3.30
N GLY A 448 -18.30 -24.39 3.02
CA GLY A 448 -18.28 -25.86 2.92
C GLY A 448 -18.90 -26.41 1.63
N LYS A 449 -19.02 -25.57 0.58
CA LYS A 449 -19.56 -26.00 -0.72
C LYS A 449 -18.67 -26.99 -1.45
N PHE A 450 -17.35 -26.94 -1.21
CA PHE A 450 -16.38 -27.70 -1.97
C PHE A 450 -15.93 -28.95 -1.20
N GLN A 451 -15.67 -30.01 -1.94
CA GLN A 451 -15.01 -31.21 -1.45
C GLN A 451 -13.54 -31.19 -1.89
N PRO A 452 -12.64 -31.94 -1.24
CA PRO A 452 -11.26 -32.08 -1.71
C PRO A 452 -11.18 -32.53 -3.19
N GLY A 453 -10.26 -31.89 -3.93
CA GLY A 453 -10.04 -32.12 -5.36
C GLY A 453 -10.19 -30.84 -6.20
N VAL A 454 -10.32 -31.03 -7.51
CA VAL A 454 -10.51 -29.91 -8.46
C VAL A 454 -11.89 -29.27 -8.22
N VAL A 455 -11.88 -27.96 -8.00
CA VAL A 455 -13.11 -27.16 -7.87
C VAL A 455 -13.46 -26.53 -9.22
N GLU A 456 -12.48 -25.92 -9.85
CA GLU A 456 -12.58 -25.35 -11.19
C GLU A 456 -11.29 -25.67 -11.95
N GLU A 457 -11.44 -26.28 -13.13
CA GLU A 457 -10.30 -26.69 -13.95
C GLU A 457 -9.37 -25.53 -14.26
N LYS A 458 -8.06 -25.75 -14.13
CA LYS A 458 -6.99 -24.78 -14.36
C LYS A 458 -7.05 -23.52 -13.46
N TYR A 459 -7.93 -23.50 -12.46
CA TYR A 459 -8.13 -22.31 -11.62
C TYR A 459 -8.11 -22.58 -10.12
N SER A 460 -8.82 -23.61 -9.62
CA SER A 460 -8.89 -23.83 -8.17
C SER A 460 -8.98 -25.28 -7.75
N TYR A 461 -8.38 -25.57 -6.60
CA TYR A 461 -8.24 -26.91 -6.03
C TYR A 461 -8.33 -26.85 -4.49
N VAL A 462 -8.99 -27.83 -3.89
CA VAL A 462 -9.01 -28.02 -2.42
C VAL A 462 -8.13 -29.19 -2.06
N ALA A 463 -7.00 -28.91 -1.41
CA ALA A 463 -6.05 -29.91 -0.95
C ALA A 463 -6.34 -30.36 0.49
N THR A 464 -6.23 -31.67 0.76
CA THR A 464 -6.26 -32.20 2.12
C THR A 464 -4.93 -31.97 2.85
N PHE A 465 -4.96 -32.09 4.18
CA PHE A 465 -3.73 -32.02 4.98
C PHE A 465 -2.74 -33.15 4.58
N GLU A 466 -3.25 -34.36 4.35
CA GLU A 466 -2.45 -35.51 3.95
C GLU A 466 -1.73 -35.27 2.63
N GLU A 467 -2.43 -34.74 1.64
CA GLU A 467 -1.86 -34.38 0.34
C GLU A 467 -0.77 -33.31 0.46
N ILE A 468 -0.99 -32.27 1.25
CA ILE A 468 0.01 -31.24 1.52
C ILE A 468 1.24 -31.83 2.21
N LYS A 469 1.05 -32.76 3.14
CA LYS A 469 2.11 -33.48 3.83
C LYS A 469 2.91 -34.38 2.88
N GLU A 470 2.25 -35.11 1.98
CA GLU A 470 2.87 -35.92 0.94
C GLU A 470 3.70 -35.08 -0.04
N ASN A 471 3.32 -33.83 -0.25
CA ASN A 471 4.05 -32.82 -0.98
C ASN A 471 5.16 -32.12 -0.16
N ASP A 472 5.60 -32.68 0.99
CA ASP A 472 6.62 -32.09 1.87
C ASP A 472 6.26 -30.66 2.35
N PHE A 473 4.99 -30.38 2.58
CA PHE A 473 4.46 -29.05 2.92
C PHE A 473 4.85 -27.96 1.91
N ASN A 474 5.09 -28.33 0.67
CA ASN A 474 5.37 -27.42 -0.44
C ASN A 474 4.04 -26.89 -0.99
N LEU A 475 3.86 -25.58 -0.95
CA LEU A 475 2.63 -24.88 -1.35
C LEU A 475 2.72 -24.30 -2.78
N ASN A 476 3.68 -24.76 -3.60
CA ASN A 476 3.80 -24.26 -4.98
C ASN A 476 2.53 -24.60 -5.76
N ILE A 477 1.81 -23.58 -6.22
CA ILE A 477 0.46 -23.68 -6.77
C ILE A 477 0.34 -24.71 -7.91
N PRO A 478 1.28 -24.79 -8.89
CA PRO A 478 1.21 -25.80 -9.95
C PRO A 478 1.26 -27.27 -9.49
N ARG A 479 1.51 -27.54 -8.20
CA ARG A 479 1.40 -28.91 -7.65
C ARG A 479 -0.05 -29.31 -7.35
N TYR A 480 -0.94 -28.35 -7.26
CA TYR A 480 -2.36 -28.52 -6.89
C TYR A 480 -3.29 -28.10 -8.01
N VAL A 481 -3.00 -27.00 -8.68
CA VAL A 481 -3.78 -26.51 -9.81
C VAL A 481 -2.98 -26.77 -11.08
N ASP A 482 -3.45 -27.73 -11.89
CA ASP A 482 -2.84 -28.04 -13.17
C ASP A 482 -3.29 -27.03 -14.24
N THR A 483 -2.40 -26.15 -14.59
CA THR A 483 -2.61 -25.12 -15.64
C THR A 483 -1.98 -25.53 -16.98
N PHE A 484 -1.50 -26.77 -17.09
CA PHE A 484 -0.87 -27.25 -18.32
C PHE A 484 -1.84 -27.20 -19.50
N GLU A 485 -1.42 -26.57 -20.57
CA GLU A 485 -2.07 -26.65 -21.88
C GLU A 485 -1.21 -27.49 -22.79
N GLU A 486 -1.77 -28.58 -23.36
CA GLU A 486 -1.10 -29.28 -24.45
C GLU A 486 -0.88 -28.27 -25.59
N GLU A 487 0.36 -28.00 -25.92
CA GLU A 487 0.66 -27.24 -27.13
C GLU A 487 0.04 -27.96 -28.33
N PRO A 488 -0.69 -27.25 -29.20
CA PRO A 488 -1.23 -27.87 -30.41
C PRO A 488 -0.08 -28.49 -31.17
N GLU A 489 -0.25 -29.77 -31.61
CA GLU A 489 0.76 -30.48 -32.40
C GLU A 489 1.18 -29.57 -33.58
N VAL A 490 2.48 -29.27 -33.60
CA VAL A 490 3.03 -28.46 -34.68
C VAL A 490 3.02 -29.29 -35.95
N ASP A 491 2.20 -28.91 -36.92
CA ASP A 491 2.25 -29.51 -38.24
C ASP A 491 3.58 -29.13 -38.94
N ILE A 492 4.56 -30.01 -38.72
CA ILE A 492 5.93 -29.84 -39.25
C ILE A 492 5.90 -29.66 -40.78
N ALA A 493 4.97 -30.31 -41.47
CA ALA A 493 4.87 -30.21 -42.93
C ALA A 493 4.33 -28.82 -43.37
N ALA A 494 3.40 -28.23 -42.59
CA ALA A 494 2.91 -26.88 -42.83
C ALA A 494 3.98 -25.83 -42.55
N VAL A 495 4.69 -25.96 -41.42
CA VAL A 495 5.80 -25.06 -41.05
C VAL A 495 6.95 -25.16 -42.07
N GLN A 496 7.29 -26.35 -42.55
CA GLN A 496 8.32 -26.51 -43.59
C GLN A 496 7.94 -25.81 -44.90
N LYS A 497 6.67 -25.93 -45.34
CA LYS A 497 6.18 -25.20 -46.52
C LYS A 497 6.25 -23.70 -46.36
N GLU A 498 5.99 -23.20 -45.17
CA GLU A 498 6.06 -21.75 -44.88
C GLU A 498 7.53 -21.28 -44.88
N ILE A 499 8.45 -22.07 -44.34
CA ILE A 499 9.90 -21.82 -44.42
C ILE A 499 10.35 -21.78 -45.87
N ASP A 500 10.01 -22.79 -46.67
CA ASP A 500 10.39 -22.87 -48.09
C ASP A 500 9.86 -21.67 -48.88
N LYS A 501 8.64 -21.22 -48.57
CA LYS A 501 8.04 -20.02 -49.16
C LYS A 501 8.80 -18.75 -48.78
N LEU A 502 9.09 -18.57 -47.49
CA LEU A 502 9.81 -17.39 -47.00
C LEU A 502 11.26 -17.33 -47.51
N GLU A 503 11.92 -18.48 -47.65
CA GLU A 503 13.23 -18.57 -48.29
C GLU A 503 13.19 -18.20 -49.77
N GLY A 504 12.11 -18.56 -50.47
CA GLY A 504 11.86 -18.11 -51.86
C GLY A 504 11.71 -16.59 -51.96
N GLU A 505 10.84 -16.01 -51.15
CA GLU A 505 10.63 -14.58 -51.07
C GLU A 505 11.91 -13.80 -50.69
N LEU A 506 12.70 -14.36 -49.74
CA LEU A 506 13.98 -13.76 -49.33
C LEU A 506 14.98 -13.72 -50.49
N LYS A 507 15.07 -14.81 -51.31
CA LYS A 507 15.95 -14.86 -52.47
C LYS A 507 15.54 -13.82 -53.55
N GLU A 508 14.24 -13.66 -53.78
CA GLU A 508 13.72 -12.63 -54.72
C GLU A 508 14.08 -11.22 -54.28
N VAL A 509 13.85 -10.90 -52.99
CA VAL A 509 14.17 -9.60 -52.41
C VAL A 509 15.68 -9.34 -52.42
N GLN A 510 16.50 -10.34 -52.13
CA GLN A 510 17.94 -10.22 -52.20
C GLN A 510 18.44 -9.98 -53.63
N ALA A 511 17.88 -10.67 -54.62
CA ALA A 511 18.22 -10.47 -56.02
C ALA A 511 17.82 -9.06 -56.53
N GLU A 512 16.68 -8.56 -56.07
CA GLU A 512 16.23 -7.20 -56.37
C GLU A 512 17.13 -6.15 -55.70
N MET A 513 17.50 -6.35 -54.44
CA MET A 513 18.46 -5.50 -53.74
C MET A 513 19.82 -5.46 -54.44
N ASP A 514 20.34 -6.61 -54.85
CA ASP A 514 21.60 -6.73 -55.58
C ASP A 514 21.54 -5.98 -56.93
N ARG A 515 20.38 -6.02 -57.62
CA ARG A 515 20.16 -5.26 -58.83
C ARG A 515 20.23 -3.74 -58.57
N TYR A 516 19.53 -3.25 -57.55
CA TYR A 516 19.57 -1.84 -57.20
C TYR A 516 20.97 -1.39 -56.73
N LEU A 517 21.67 -2.22 -55.99
CA LEU A 517 23.06 -1.90 -55.58
C LEU A 517 23.99 -1.77 -56.79
N LYS A 518 23.86 -2.67 -57.78
CA LYS A 518 24.61 -2.57 -59.05
C LYS A 518 24.28 -1.30 -59.85
N GLU A 519 23.01 -0.91 -59.89
CA GLU A 519 22.58 0.34 -60.54
C GLU A 519 23.10 1.59 -59.83
N LEU A 520 23.26 1.55 -58.50
CA LEU A 520 23.77 2.67 -57.71
C LEU A 520 25.31 2.75 -57.69
N MET A 521 26.01 1.65 -57.89
CA MET A 521 27.47 1.58 -57.85
C MET A 521 28.15 1.57 -59.22
N GLY A 522 27.40 1.48 -60.29
CA GLY A 522 27.87 1.51 -61.69
C GLY A 522 27.88 2.87 -62.23
#